data_cb49ce39723400bfef4cc8d06e8afdf5
#
_entry.id   cb49ce39723400bfef4cc8d06e8afdf5
#
_cell.length_a   1.000
_cell.length_b   1.000
_cell.length_c   1.000
_cell.angle_alpha   90.00
_cell.angle_beta   90.00
_cell.angle_gamma   90.00
#
_symmetry.space_group_name_H-M   'P 1'
#
loop_
_entity.id
_entity.type
_entity.pdbx_description
1 polymer ?
#
loop_
_entity_poly.entity_id
_entity_poly.type
_entity_poly.pdbx_seq_one_letter_code
_entity_poly.pdbx_strand_id
1 'polypeptide(L)'
;KLILIGDSAQLPPVGLDASPALLKDYMVMMGGVSFAELSTVVRQQSESGILHNATLIRQLISEMDYGPGIMDICDLGLELDGFDDIERISGGELIEKIGDAYSTYGEDDTIILCRSNKRAIKYNLGIRSTVQFKEERLVRDDKLMIVKNCYQFVEDVEGMDYIANGDIAKLLKISRFEERYGLHFAEARIAFPDYDNQEITAKV
;
A
#
# COMPACT_ATOMS: atom_id res chain seq x y z
N LYS A 1 -1.29 6.98 -29.26
CA LYS A 1 -0.79 5.63 -28.91
C LYS A 1 -1.07 5.41 -27.43
N LEU A 2 -1.59 4.23 -27.07
CA LEU A 2 -1.81 3.81 -25.69
C LEU A 2 -0.88 2.63 -25.39
N ILE A 3 -0.24 2.65 -24.22
CA ILE A 3 0.57 1.55 -23.71
C ILE A 3 -0.07 1.13 -22.40
N LEU A 4 -0.44 -0.15 -22.29
CA LEU A 4 -0.96 -0.76 -21.07
C LEU A 4 0.16 -1.60 -20.44
N ILE A 5 0.46 -1.36 -19.17
CA ILE A 5 1.49 -2.07 -18.42
C ILE A 5 0.82 -2.72 -17.22
N GLY A 6 1.11 -3.99 -16.97
CA GLY A 6 0.53 -4.71 -15.86
C GLY A 6 1.25 -6.02 -15.58
N ASP A 7 0.85 -6.68 -14.50
CA ASP A 7 1.40 -7.93 -14.02
C ASP A 7 0.24 -8.84 -13.60
N SER A 8 0.13 -10.01 -14.23
CA SER A 8 -0.94 -10.99 -13.94
C SER A 8 -0.82 -11.65 -12.56
N ALA A 9 0.33 -11.55 -11.91
CA ALA A 9 0.53 -12.05 -10.55
C ALA A 9 0.17 -11.00 -9.46
N GLN A 10 -0.14 -9.77 -9.85
CA GLN A 10 -0.66 -8.75 -8.93
C GLN A 10 -2.18 -8.88 -8.75
N LEU A 11 -2.70 -8.26 -7.69
CA LEU A 11 -4.13 -8.28 -7.38
C LEU A 11 -4.94 -7.69 -8.56
N PRO A 12 -5.99 -8.39 -9.00
CA PRO A 12 -6.87 -7.91 -10.07
C PRO A 12 -7.73 -6.73 -9.59
N PRO A 13 -8.40 -6.03 -10.52
CA PRO A 13 -9.39 -5.02 -10.17
C PRO A 13 -10.49 -5.59 -9.28
N VAL A 14 -11.03 -4.77 -8.38
CA VAL A 14 -12.08 -5.19 -7.44
C VAL A 14 -13.29 -5.78 -8.19
N GLY A 15 -13.67 -7.01 -7.82
CA GLY A 15 -14.80 -7.72 -8.42
C GLY A 15 -14.48 -8.47 -9.72
N LEU A 16 -13.21 -8.56 -10.10
CA LEU A 16 -12.75 -9.35 -11.24
C LEU A 16 -11.68 -10.35 -10.79
N ASP A 17 -11.65 -11.51 -11.47
CA ASP A 17 -10.61 -12.53 -11.24
C ASP A 17 -9.29 -12.19 -11.97
N ALA A 18 -9.38 -11.41 -13.04
CA ALA A 18 -8.24 -10.93 -13.81
C ALA A 18 -8.52 -9.54 -14.41
N SER A 19 -7.47 -8.77 -14.70
CA SER A 19 -7.62 -7.53 -15.45
C SER A 19 -7.87 -7.83 -16.94
N PRO A 20 -9.00 -7.37 -17.55
CA PRO A 20 -9.24 -7.58 -18.96
C PRO A 20 -8.13 -7.03 -19.87
N ALA A 21 -7.45 -5.97 -19.43
CA ALA A 21 -6.34 -5.36 -20.16
C ALA A 21 -5.09 -6.27 -20.26
N LEU A 22 -4.99 -7.30 -19.42
CA LEU A 22 -3.91 -8.29 -19.45
C LEU A 22 -4.30 -9.60 -20.16
N LEU A 23 -5.58 -9.78 -20.48
CA LEU A 23 -6.07 -10.97 -21.20
C LEU A 23 -5.81 -10.80 -22.69
N LYS A 24 -4.88 -11.58 -23.25
CA LYS A 24 -4.48 -11.54 -24.66
C LYS A 24 -5.68 -11.72 -25.58
N ASP A 25 -6.52 -12.71 -25.32
CA ASP A 25 -7.70 -13.01 -26.15
C ASP A 25 -8.71 -11.86 -26.17
N TYR A 26 -8.96 -11.22 -25.02
CA TYR A 26 -9.83 -10.06 -24.93
C TYR A 26 -9.26 -8.87 -25.71
N MET A 27 -7.97 -8.61 -25.58
CA MET A 27 -7.32 -7.48 -26.25
C MET A 27 -7.20 -7.67 -27.77
N VAL A 28 -7.01 -8.90 -28.23
CA VAL A 28 -6.99 -9.22 -29.68
C VAL A 28 -8.33 -8.85 -30.35
N MET A 29 -9.45 -9.06 -29.66
CA MET A 29 -10.77 -8.66 -30.18
C MET A 29 -10.92 -7.16 -30.39
N MET A 30 -10.16 -6.33 -29.69
CA MET A 30 -10.15 -4.87 -29.87
C MET A 30 -9.41 -4.43 -31.14
N GLY A 31 -8.58 -5.29 -31.71
CA GLY A 31 -7.79 -5.05 -32.93
C GLY A 31 -6.62 -4.08 -32.75
N GLY A 32 -5.61 -4.24 -33.59
CA GLY A 32 -4.47 -3.30 -33.62
C GLY A 32 -3.56 -3.34 -32.40
N VAL A 33 -3.55 -4.42 -31.63
CA VAL A 33 -2.80 -4.58 -30.39
C VAL A 33 -1.53 -5.39 -30.64
N SER A 34 -0.41 -4.95 -30.05
CA SER A 34 0.85 -5.70 -29.98
C SER A 34 1.18 -6.00 -28.52
N PHE A 35 1.73 -7.18 -28.28
CA PHE A 35 2.08 -7.65 -26.94
C PHE A 35 3.60 -7.76 -26.81
N ALA A 36 4.09 -7.41 -25.63
CA ALA A 36 5.45 -7.71 -25.19
C ALA A 36 5.40 -8.20 -23.75
N GLU A 37 6.21 -9.18 -23.43
CA GLU A 37 6.30 -9.74 -22.08
C GLU A 37 7.74 -9.61 -21.58
N LEU A 38 7.89 -9.04 -20.39
CA LEU A 38 9.16 -8.91 -19.71
C LEU A 38 9.28 -10.05 -18.70
N SER A 39 10.11 -11.06 -19.03
CA SER A 39 10.31 -12.25 -18.21
C SER A 39 11.61 -12.22 -17.39
N THR A 40 12.55 -11.31 -17.71
CA THR A 40 13.84 -11.23 -17.05
C THR A 40 13.75 -10.38 -15.78
N VAL A 41 14.07 -10.97 -14.64
CA VAL A 41 14.19 -10.26 -13.37
C VAL A 41 15.53 -9.52 -13.33
N VAL A 42 15.49 -8.19 -13.38
CA VAL A 42 16.71 -7.34 -13.38
C VAL A 42 17.20 -7.06 -11.96
N ARG A 43 16.35 -7.17 -10.95
CA ARG A 43 16.74 -7.00 -9.54
C ARG A 43 17.49 -8.23 -9.07
N GLN A 44 18.78 -8.26 -9.35
CA GLN A 44 19.65 -9.35 -8.93
C GLN A 44 20.28 -9.02 -7.58
N GLN A 45 19.71 -9.59 -6.54
CA GLN A 45 20.49 -10.11 -5.43
C GLN A 45 20.17 -11.60 -5.39
N SER A 46 21.09 -12.44 -5.88
CA SER A 46 20.96 -13.91 -5.84
C SER A 46 20.80 -14.48 -4.42
N GLU A 47 20.95 -13.63 -3.42
CA GLU A 47 20.88 -13.92 -1.98
C GLU A 47 19.65 -13.33 -1.31
N SER A 48 18.64 -12.82 -2.06
CA SER A 48 17.43 -12.26 -1.49
C SER A 48 16.35 -13.32 -1.29
N GLY A 49 16.00 -13.59 -0.03
CA GLY A 49 14.89 -14.45 0.37
C GLY A 49 13.54 -13.89 -0.06
N ILE A 50 13.39 -12.58 -0.10
CA ILE A 50 12.17 -11.91 -0.60
C ILE A 50 11.97 -12.24 -2.07
N LEU A 51 13.00 -12.07 -2.91
CA LEU A 51 12.93 -12.37 -4.34
C LEU A 51 12.75 -13.86 -4.60
N HIS A 52 13.44 -14.71 -3.84
CA HIS A 52 13.32 -16.16 -3.92
C HIS A 52 11.88 -16.60 -3.70
N ASN A 53 11.29 -16.22 -2.57
CA ASN A 53 9.91 -16.58 -2.23
C ASN A 53 8.87 -15.95 -3.19
N ALA A 54 9.08 -14.72 -3.65
CA ALA A 54 8.23 -14.10 -4.66
C ALA A 54 8.25 -14.88 -5.98
N THR A 55 9.41 -15.41 -6.37
CA THR A 55 9.56 -16.23 -7.57
C THR A 55 8.86 -17.56 -7.43
N LEU A 56 9.00 -18.24 -6.28
CA LEU A 56 8.27 -19.48 -5.98
C LEU A 56 6.75 -19.29 -6.06
N ILE A 57 6.23 -18.22 -5.43
CA ILE A 57 4.79 -17.91 -5.49
C ILE A 57 4.36 -17.66 -6.93
N ARG A 58 5.13 -16.94 -7.74
CA ARG A 58 4.83 -16.68 -9.15
C ARG A 58 4.80 -17.94 -9.98
N GLN A 59 5.73 -18.87 -9.76
CA GLN A 59 5.73 -20.17 -10.42
C GLN A 59 4.48 -20.96 -10.07
N LEU A 60 4.13 -21.04 -8.81
CA LEU A 60 2.90 -21.71 -8.37
C LEU A 60 1.63 -21.11 -9.00
N ILE A 61 1.54 -19.77 -9.08
CA ILE A 61 0.43 -19.09 -9.77
C ILE A 61 0.36 -19.52 -11.24
N SER A 62 1.50 -19.65 -11.91
CA SER A 62 1.54 -20.04 -13.34
C SER A 62 1.23 -21.52 -13.58
N GLU A 63 1.50 -22.38 -12.60
CA GLU A 63 1.26 -23.84 -12.66
C GLU A 63 -0.15 -24.23 -12.19
N MET A 64 -0.80 -23.37 -11.41
CA MET A 64 -2.19 -23.57 -11.00
C MET A 64 -3.11 -23.42 -12.21
N ASP A 65 -3.51 -24.55 -12.77
CA ASP A 65 -4.70 -24.60 -13.62
C ASP A 65 -5.89 -24.14 -12.76
N TYR A 66 -6.57 -23.05 -13.15
CA TYR A 66 -7.64 -22.41 -12.38
C TYR A 66 -8.89 -23.32 -12.25
N GLY A 67 -8.69 -24.50 -11.70
CA GLY A 67 -9.75 -25.39 -11.26
C GLY A 67 -10.09 -25.14 -9.78
N PRO A 68 -11.24 -25.61 -9.28
CA PRO A 68 -11.72 -25.35 -7.93
C PRO A 68 -10.99 -26.16 -6.84
N GLY A 69 -9.69 -26.31 -6.94
CA GLY A 69 -8.82 -26.87 -5.92
C GLY A 69 -8.09 -25.72 -5.22
N ILE A 70 -8.65 -25.21 -4.14
CA ILE A 70 -7.95 -24.31 -3.23
C ILE A 70 -6.80 -25.12 -2.65
N MET A 71 -5.62 -24.92 -3.18
CA MET A 71 -4.40 -25.26 -2.45
C MET A 71 -4.41 -24.39 -1.20
N ASP A 72 -4.37 -24.98 -0.02
CA ASP A 72 -4.36 -24.21 1.22
C ASP A 72 -3.05 -23.44 1.23
N ILE A 73 -3.13 -22.11 0.98
CA ILE A 73 -1.96 -21.21 0.99
C ILE A 73 -1.23 -21.28 2.34
N CYS A 74 -1.91 -21.80 3.38
CA CYS A 74 -1.30 -22.05 4.68
C CYS A 74 -0.23 -23.15 4.63
N ASP A 75 -0.27 -24.04 3.65
CA ASP A 75 0.75 -25.09 3.42
C ASP A 75 1.89 -24.60 2.51
N LEU A 76 1.82 -23.37 1.99
CA LEU A 76 2.91 -22.75 1.25
C LEU A 76 4.00 -22.35 2.25
N GLY A 77 4.94 -23.24 2.51
CA GLY A 77 6.11 -22.95 3.30
C GLY A 77 6.98 -21.91 2.59
N LEU A 78 7.07 -20.69 3.15
CA LEU A 78 8.10 -19.75 2.71
C LEU A 78 9.45 -20.30 3.14
N GLU A 79 10.43 -20.24 2.24
CA GLU A 79 11.81 -20.60 2.51
C GLU A 79 12.52 -19.41 3.16
N LEU A 80 12.91 -19.56 4.42
CA LEU A 80 13.49 -18.46 5.21
C LEU A 80 14.95 -18.72 5.53
N ASP A 81 15.35 -20.00 5.57
CA ASP A 81 16.68 -20.41 6.00
C ASP A 81 17.75 -19.98 4.98
N GLY A 82 18.81 -19.34 5.48
CA GLY A 82 19.93 -18.89 4.66
C GLY A 82 19.75 -17.50 4.01
N PHE A 83 18.70 -16.78 4.38
CA PHE A 83 18.43 -15.41 3.94
C PHE A 83 18.41 -14.43 5.11
N ASP A 84 19.03 -13.27 4.92
CA ASP A 84 19.12 -12.22 5.94
C ASP A 84 18.04 -11.13 5.78
N ASP A 85 17.34 -11.12 4.64
CA ASP A 85 16.35 -10.09 4.27
C ASP A 85 14.89 -10.49 4.53
N ILE A 86 14.65 -11.68 5.06
CA ILE A 86 13.32 -12.21 5.39
C ILE A 86 13.33 -12.97 6.71
N GLU A 87 12.40 -12.66 7.59
CA GLU A 87 12.29 -13.26 8.92
C GLU A 87 10.84 -13.57 9.25
N ARG A 88 10.59 -14.68 9.93
CA ARG A 88 9.30 -14.97 10.55
C ARG A 88 9.36 -14.62 12.02
N ILE A 89 8.45 -13.75 12.44
CA ILE A 89 8.32 -13.34 13.84
C ILE A 89 7.04 -13.88 14.46
N SER A 90 7.03 -14.05 15.78
CA SER A 90 5.81 -14.36 16.52
C SER A 90 4.96 -13.10 16.74
N GLY A 91 3.67 -13.30 17.03
CA GLY A 91 2.78 -12.16 17.35
C GLY A 91 3.20 -11.43 18.64
N GLY A 92 3.93 -12.09 19.55
CA GLY A 92 4.46 -11.47 20.77
C GLY A 92 5.61 -10.50 20.52
N GLU A 93 6.42 -10.77 19.49
CA GLU A 93 7.59 -9.96 19.12
C GLU A 93 7.24 -8.79 18.19
N LEU A 94 6.03 -8.77 17.64
CA LEU A 94 5.64 -7.85 16.58
C LEU A 94 5.84 -6.37 16.95
N ILE A 95 5.46 -5.96 18.15
CA ILE A 95 5.57 -4.54 18.57
C ILE A 95 7.04 -4.14 18.76
N GLU A 96 7.86 -5.00 19.30
CA GLU A 96 9.31 -4.79 19.44
C GLU A 96 9.95 -4.64 18.05
N LYS A 97 9.68 -5.58 17.14
CA LYS A 97 10.20 -5.54 15.77
C LYS A 97 9.74 -4.32 14.96
N ILE A 98 8.52 -3.84 15.17
CA ILE A 98 8.05 -2.58 14.57
C ILE A 98 8.85 -1.39 15.15
N GLY A 99 9.08 -1.37 16.47
CA GLY A 99 9.90 -0.35 17.12
C GLY A 99 11.34 -0.34 16.59
N ASP A 100 11.95 -1.51 16.44
CA ASP A 100 13.28 -1.68 15.87
C ASP A 100 13.35 -1.21 14.42
N ALA A 101 12.35 -1.56 13.59
CA ALA A 101 12.27 -1.14 12.21
C ALA A 101 12.15 0.39 12.10
N TYR A 102 11.30 1.01 12.91
CA TYR A 102 11.16 2.47 12.93
C TYR A 102 12.43 3.18 13.41
N SER A 103 13.15 2.57 14.36
CA SER A 103 14.42 3.10 14.86
C SER A 103 15.55 2.97 13.83
N THR A 104 15.54 1.90 13.03
CA THR A 104 16.61 1.57 12.09
C THR A 104 16.39 2.25 10.74
N TYR A 105 15.17 2.20 10.21
CA TYR A 105 14.84 2.64 8.85
C TYR A 105 13.99 3.91 8.81
N GLY A 106 13.37 4.29 9.93
CA GLY A 106 12.42 5.40 9.98
C GLY A 106 10.99 4.99 9.60
N GLU A 107 10.05 5.89 9.90
CA GLU A 107 8.62 5.69 9.58
C GLU A 107 8.34 5.78 8.07
N ASP A 108 9.18 6.48 7.30
CA ASP A 108 8.99 6.66 5.87
C ASP A 108 9.37 5.42 5.07
N ASP A 109 10.36 4.67 5.55
CA ASP A 109 10.87 3.47 4.90
C ASP A 109 10.33 2.17 5.51
N THR A 110 9.36 2.26 6.44
CA THR A 110 8.73 1.11 7.09
C THR A 110 7.24 1.04 6.77
N ILE A 111 6.78 -0.09 6.23
CA ILE A 111 5.37 -0.33 5.94
C ILE A 111 4.86 -1.63 6.54
N ILE A 112 3.62 -1.62 7.04
CA ILE A 112 2.94 -2.79 7.57
C ILE A 112 1.76 -3.14 6.67
N LEU A 113 1.84 -4.29 6.01
CA LEU A 113 0.80 -4.76 5.12
C LEU A 113 -0.24 -5.59 5.88
N CYS A 114 -1.50 -5.26 5.71
CA CYS A 114 -2.64 -5.92 6.35
C CYS A 114 -3.66 -6.39 5.32
N ARG A 115 -4.29 -7.54 5.58
CA ARG A 115 -5.34 -8.08 4.71
C ARG A 115 -6.61 -7.21 4.69
N SER A 116 -6.90 -6.44 5.73
CA SER A 116 -8.15 -5.67 5.84
C SER A 116 -7.94 -4.31 6.50
N ASN A 117 -8.74 -3.33 6.08
CA ASN A 117 -8.76 -1.98 6.67
C ASN A 117 -9.03 -2.02 8.19
N LYS A 118 -9.89 -2.94 8.66
CA LYS A 118 -10.15 -3.10 10.10
C LYS A 118 -8.89 -3.48 10.89
N ARG A 119 -8.03 -4.35 10.32
CA ARG A 119 -6.74 -4.70 10.92
C ARG A 119 -5.77 -3.53 10.83
N ALA A 120 -5.67 -2.86 9.68
CA ALA A 120 -4.81 -1.70 9.51
C ALA A 120 -5.12 -0.60 10.53
N ILE A 121 -6.39 -0.25 10.74
CA ILE A 121 -6.81 0.71 11.77
C ILE A 121 -6.36 0.25 13.17
N LYS A 122 -6.55 -1.05 13.49
CA LYS A 122 -6.13 -1.59 14.80
C LYS A 122 -4.61 -1.50 14.99
N TYR A 123 -3.83 -1.82 13.96
CA TYR A 123 -2.37 -1.67 14.02
C TYR A 123 -1.96 -0.21 14.14
N ASN A 124 -2.55 0.69 13.35
CA ASN A 124 -2.26 2.12 13.42
C ASN A 124 -2.50 2.67 14.85
N LEU A 125 -3.61 2.32 15.49
CA LEU A 125 -3.88 2.73 16.86
C LEU A 125 -2.87 2.15 17.85
N GLY A 126 -2.53 0.87 17.72
CA GLY A 126 -1.53 0.22 18.56
C GLY A 126 -0.13 0.83 18.41
N ILE A 127 0.31 1.06 17.18
CA ILE A 127 1.60 1.69 16.89
C ILE A 127 1.65 3.12 17.42
N ARG A 128 0.60 3.91 17.19
CA ARG A 128 0.51 5.27 17.71
C ARG A 128 0.69 5.32 19.22
N SER A 129 -0.01 4.46 19.94
CA SER A 129 0.03 4.47 21.42
C SER A 129 1.30 3.83 21.99
N THR A 130 1.79 2.73 21.41
CA THR A 130 2.85 1.91 22.03
C THR A 130 4.23 2.20 21.46
N VAL A 131 4.34 2.53 20.18
CA VAL A 131 5.63 2.78 19.52
C VAL A 131 5.92 4.27 19.39
N GLN A 132 4.91 5.06 19.00
CA GLN A 132 5.06 6.51 18.78
C GLN A 132 4.70 7.35 20.01
N PHE A 133 4.12 6.75 21.05
CA PHE A 133 3.68 7.42 22.29
C PHE A 133 2.74 8.61 22.04
N LYS A 134 1.84 8.49 21.02
CA LYS A 134 0.86 9.49 20.65
C LYS A 134 -0.50 9.10 21.23
N GLU A 135 -1.01 9.87 22.19
CA GLU A 135 -2.30 9.60 22.86
C GLU A 135 -3.48 10.29 22.16
N GLU A 136 -3.28 11.45 21.57
CA GLU A 136 -4.32 12.21 20.88
C GLU A 136 -4.69 11.58 19.54
N ARG A 137 -5.92 11.80 19.07
CA ARG A 137 -6.41 11.28 17.79
C ARG A 137 -5.59 11.77 16.60
N LEU A 138 -5.24 13.05 16.62
CA LEU A 138 -4.43 13.71 15.61
C LEU A 138 -3.39 14.55 16.31
N VAL A 139 -2.14 14.43 15.91
CA VAL A 139 -1.05 15.26 16.38
C VAL A 139 -0.25 15.76 15.18
N ARG A 140 0.47 16.86 15.37
CA ARG A 140 1.40 17.33 14.36
C ARG A 140 2.36 16.23 13.94
N ASP A 141 2.74 16.23 12.67
CA ASP A 141 3.60 15.24 12.02
C ASP A 141 2.97 13.85 11.84
N ASP A 142 1.65 13.70 12.07
CA ASP A 142 0.94 12.48 11.66
C ASP A 142 0.90 12.37 10.14
N LYS A 143 1.05 11.13 9.65
CA LYS A 143 0.76 10.76 8.27
C LYS A 143 -0.70 10.42 8.13
N LEU A 144 -1.36 11.04 7.18
CA LEU A 144 -2.76 10.83 6.84
C LEU A 144 -2.86 10.24 5.44
N MET A 145 -3.59 9.16 5.28
CA MET A 145 -3.90 8.61 3.96
C MET A 145 -5.27 9.11 3.51
N ILE A 146 -5.33 9.62 2.30
CA ILE A 146 -6.58 10.04 1.66
C ILE A 146 -7.37 8.80 1.25
N VAL A 147 -8.59 8.68 1.73
CA VAL A 147 -9.44 7.49 1.49
C VAL A 147 -10.47 7.68 0.38
N LYS A 148 -10.55 8.88 -0.19
CA LYS A 148 -11.48 9.21 -1.27
C LYS A 148 -10.96 10.40 -2.07
N ASN A 149 -11.09 10.33 -3.41
CA ASN A 149 -10.76 11.46 -4.27
C ASN A 149 -11.51 12.72 -3.84
N CYS A 150 -10.78 13.83 -3.75
CA CYS A 150 -11.30 15.12 -3.38
C CYS A 150 -10.87 16.18 -4.41
N TYR A 151 -11.84 16.88 -4.96
CA TYR A 151 -11.65 17.96 -5.95
C TYR A 151 -11.78 19.35 -5.33
N GLN A 152 -12.19 19.39 -4.07
CA GLN A 152 -12.28 20.60 -3.26
C GLN A 152 -10.90 20.90 -2.64
N PHE A 153 -10.71 22.12 -2.21
CA PHE A 153 -9.48 22.59 -1.51
C PHE A 153 -8.22 22.71 -2.37
N VAL A 154 -8.27 22.40 -3.67
CA VAL A 154 -7.13 22.48 -4.59
C VAL A 154 -7.33 23.46 -5.74
N GLU A 155 -8.47 24.18 -5.79
CA GLU A 155 -8.82 25.08 -6.89
C GLU A 155 -7.75 26.17 -7.17
N ASP A 156 -7.01 26.57 -6.13
CA ASP A 156 -5.98 27.61 -6.22
C ASP A 156 -4.55 27.04 -6.04
N VAL A 157 -4.39 25.69 -6.12
CA VAL A 157 -3.09 25.04 -5.91
C VAL A 157 -2.47 24.67 -7.25
N GLU A 158 -1.37 25.33 -7.61
CA GLU A 158 -0.66 25.06 -8.85
C GLU A 158 -0.07 23.63 -8.85
N GLY A 159 -0.32 22.88 -9.93
CA GLY A 159 0.19 21.51 -10.09
C GLY A 159 -0.62 20.43 -9.38
N MET A 160 -1.77 20.75 -8.78
CA MET A 160 -2.63 19.78 -8.12
C MET A 160 -4.09 19.96 -8.57
N ASP A 161 -4.56 19.11 -9.49
CA ASP A 161 -5.93 19.17 -9.99
C ASP A 161 -6.95 18.55 -9.03
N TYR A 162 -6.55 17.60 -8.24
CA TYR A 162 -7.35 16.94 -7.20
C TYR A 162 -6.42 16.18 -6.24
N ILE A 163 -6.96 15.79 -5.10
CA ILE A 163 -6.30 14.91 -4.13
C ILE A 163 -6.78 13.49 -4.40
N ALA A 164 -5.87 12.57 -4.68
CA ALA A 164 -6.22 11.20 -5.03
C ALA A 164 -6.46 10.32 -3.81
N ASN A 165 -7.33 9.32 -3.96
CA ASN A 165 -7.40 8.22 -3.01
C ASN A 165 -6.06 7.47 -2.99
N GLY A 166 -5.48 7.31 -1.81
CA GLY A 166 -4.16 6.70 -1.60
C GLY A 166 -3.03 7.71 -1.40
N ASP A 167 -3.25 8.99 -1.71
CA ASP A 167 -2.26 10.04 -1.43
C ASP A 167 -1.94 10.09 0.06
N ILE A 168 -0.68 10.34 0.37
CA ILE A 168 -0.19 10.53 1.73
C ILE A 168 0.01 12.02 1.99
N ALA A 169 -0.58 12.50 3.07
CA ALA A 169 -0.40 13.86 3.54
C ALA A 169 0.23 13.87 4.93
N LYS A 170 1.03 14.89 5.22
CA LYS A 170 1.60 15.16 6.54
C LYS A 170 0.80 16.24 7.25
N LEU A 171 0.37 15.99 8.47
CA LEU A 171 -0.35 16.95 9.30
C LEU A 171 0.61 18.01 9.86
N LEU A 172 0.45 19.23 9.44
CA LEU A 172 1.30 20.35 9.89
C LEU A 172 0.72 21.06 11.11
N LYS A 173 -0.60 21.30 11.11
CA LYS A 173 -1.27 22.05 12.16
C LYS A 173 -2.75 21.74 12.20
N ILE A 174 -3.30 21.66 13.41
CA ILE A 174 -4.75 21.63 13.65
C ILE A 174 -5.16 23.03 14.13
N SER A 175 -6.12 23.62 13.44
CA SER A 175 -6.64 24.96 13.77
C SER A 175 -7.88 24.89 14.65
N ARG A 176 -8.74 23.90 14.40
CA ARG A 176 -10.03 23.79 15.09
C ARG A 176 -10.55 22.36 15.04
N PHE A 177 -11.18 21.94 16.14
CA PHE A 177 -12.03 20.72 16.15
C PHE A 177 -13.50 21.13 16.06
N GLU A 178 -14.29 20.34 15.36
CA GLU A 178 -15.72 20.55 15.17
C GLU A 178 -16.45 19.22 15.25
N GLU A 179 -17.59 19.20 15.92
CA GLU A 179 -18.50 18.05 15.93
C GLU A 179 -19.78 18.43 15.17
N ARG A 180 -20.14 17.60 14.19
CA ARG A 180 -21.40 17.72 13.46
C ARG A 180 -22.04 16.36 13.24
N TYR A 181 -23.30 16.24 13.56
CA TYR A 181 -24.08 15.00 13.38
C TYR A 181 -23.45 13.76 14.05
N GLY A 182 -22.77 13.95 15.20
CA GLY A 182 -22.05 12.89 15.90
C GLY A 182 -20.74 12.44 15.24
N LEU A 183 -20.27 13.18 14.20
CA LEU A 183 -18.98 13.01 13.57
C LEU A 183 -18.02 14.09 14.05
N HIS A 184 -16.76 13.72 14.23
CA HIS A 184 -15.69 14.62 14.64
C HIS A 184 -14.86 15.01 13.43
N PHE A 185 -14.63 16.30 13.28
CA PHE A 185 -13.83 16.88 12.22
C PHE A 185 -12.72 17.73 12.81
N ALA A 186 -11.63 17.85 12.09
CA ALA A 186 -10.57 18.80 12.38
C ALA A 186 -10.30 19.67 11.14
N GLU A 187 -10.23 20.98 11.34
CA GLU A 187 -9.68 21.88 10.35
C GLU A 187 -8.16 21.82 10.48
N ALA A 188 -7.50 21.30 9.45
CA ALA A 188 -6.09 20.98 9.49
C ALA A 188 -5.36 21.55 8.29
N ARG A 189 -4.14 22.03 8.52
CA ARG A 189 -3.19 22.31 7.46
C ARG A 189 -2.34 21.08 7.27
N ILE A 190 -2.36 20.55 6.04
CA ILE A 190 -1.67 19.34 5.62
C ILE A 190 -0.78 19.63 4.42
N ALA A 191 0.35 18.92 4.32
CA ALA A 191 1.26 18.99 3.19
C ALA A 191 1.31 17.66 2.47
N PHE A 192 1.48 17.69 1.16
CA PHE A 192 1.58 16.52 0.30
C PHE A 192 3.01 16.38 -0.21
N PRO A 193 3.81 15.45 0.33
CA PRO A 193 5.21 15.25 -0.07
C PRO A 193 5.36 14.94 -1.57
N ASP A 194 4.46 14.15 -2.14
CA ASP A 194 4.49 13.74 -3.55
C ASP A 194 4.14 14.87 -4.53
N TYR A 195 3.66 16.01 -4.02
CA TYR A 195 3.32 17.24 -4.77
C TYR A 195 4.18 18.40 -4.31
N ASP A 196 5.49 18.23 -4.28
CA ASP A 196 6.47 19.26 -3.89
C ASP A 196 6.16 19.93 -2.54
N ASN A 197 5.58 19.17 -1.59
CA ASN A 197 5.11 19.65 -0.29
C ASN A 197 4.05 20.75 -0.37
N GLN A 198 3.21 20.75 -1.40
CA GLN A 198 2.06 21.66 -1.47
C GLN A 198 1.23 21.57 -0.20
N GLU A 199 0.90 22.73 0.36
CA GLU A 199 0.12 22.84 1.59
C GLU A 199 -1.30 23.25 1.29
N ILE A 200 -2.25 22.55 1.89
CA ILE A 200 -3.67 22.92 1.86
C ILE A 200 -4.25 22.99 3.25
N THR A 201 -5.34 23.74 3.40
CA THR A 201 -6.19 23.68 4.59
C THR A 201 -7.47 22.96 4.25
N ALA A 202 -7.70 21.85 4.90
CA ALA A 202 -8.84 20.98 4.65
C ALA A 202 -9.51 20.57 5.96
N LYS A 203 -10.76 20.11 5.83
CA LYS A 203 -11.49 19.48 6.93
C LYS A 203 -11.28 17.97 6.85
N VAL A 204 -10.69 17.38 7.86
CA VAL A 204 -10.33 15.96 7.98
C VAL A 204 -11.09 15.28 9.10
#